data_9ef75dbb2ed0ca25642fbab1d7051b2c
#
_entry.id   9ef75dbb2ed0ca25642fbab1d7051b2c
#
_cell.length_a   1.000
_cell.length_b   1.000
_cell.length_c   1.000
_cell.angle_alpha   90.00
_cell.angle_beta   90.00
_cell.angle_gamma   90.00
#
_symmetry.space_group_name_H-M   'P 1'
#
loop_
_entity.id
_entity.type
_entity.pdbx_description
1 polymer ?
#
loop_
_entity_poly.entity_id
_entity_poly.type
_entity_poly.pdbx_seq_one_letter_code
_entity_poly.pdbx_strand_id
1 'polypeptide(L)'
;VLKTRRADRDKRRKTTKTEAPPREFKTWLRESEAFALRLLSDGRWNAVPSAHADFVERLAGVARLLVSGVTLAERKGQKLIPHTALALSTALAPEAFPTVALSAAEARCFLRREAMVLPADVPRGYVLATFEGLPLGWLNNLGSRANNLYPAEWRLRLTEA
;
A
#
# COMPACT_ATOMS: atom_id res chain seq x y z
N VAL A 1 20.28 5.11 -45.11
CA VAL A 1 21.22 4.82 -44.03
C VAL A 1 20.43 4.83 -42.74
N LEU A 2 19.93 3.64 -42.33
CA LEU A 2 19.23 3.39 -41.07
C LEU A 2 20.28 3.12 -39.98
N LYS A 3 20.66 4.12 -39.19
CA LYS A 3 21.46 3.90 -37.98
C LYS A 3 20.55 3.46 -36.83
N THR A 4 20.81 2.26 -36.40
CA THR A 4 20.19 1.46 -35.32
C THR A 4 20.02 2.19 -34.00
N ARG A 5 18.75 2.41 -33.61
CA ARG A 5 18.35 2.76 -32.23
C ARG A 5 18.37 1.55 -31.29
N ARG A 6 19.44 0.75 -31.33
CA ARG A 6 19.54 -0.46 -30.47
C ARG A 6 20.31 -0.26 -29.16
N ALA A 7 21.00 0.87 -28.97
CA ALA A 7 21.89 1.08 -27.82
C ALA A 7 21.24 1.68 -26.57
N ASP A 8 19.95 2.10 -26.63
CA ASP A 8 19.31 2.82 -25.51
C ASP A 8 18.32 1.95 -24.70
N ARG A 9 18.18 0.69 -25.11
CA ARG A 9 17.26 -0.27 -24.45
C ARG A 9 17.85 -0.98 -23.24
N ASP A 10 19.17 -0.99 -23.10
CA ASP A 10 19.87 -1.79 -22.08
C ASP A 10 20.11 -1.04 -20.74
N LYS A 11 19.89 0.27 -20.70
CA LYS A 11 20.07 1.06 -19.46
C LYS A 11 18.88 1.05 -18.49
N ARG A 12 17.76 0.40 -18.82
CA ARG A 12 16.55 0.34 -17.98
C ARG A 12 16.35 -0.95 -17.21
N ARG A 13 17.29 -1.86 -17.27
CA ARG A 13 17.36 -3.02 -16.38
C ARG A 13 17.90 -2.60 -15.01
N LYS A 14 17.21 -1.67 -14.33
CA LYS A 14 17.44 -1.47 -12.89
C LYS A 14 17.00 -2.76 -12.19
N THR A 15 17.99 -3.60 -11.93
CA THR A 15 17.94 -4.76 -11.06
C THR A 15 17.08 -4.46 -9.84
N THR A 16 16.00 -5.22 -9.68
CA THR A 16 15.31 -5.36 -8.40
C THR A 16 16.38 -5.62 -7.35
N LYS A 17 16.58 -4.70 -6.42
CA LYS A 17 17.48 -4.90 -5.29
C LYS A 17 16.99 -6.15 -4.59
N THR A 18 17.82 -7.19 -4.53
CA THR A 18 17.56 -8.44 -3.79
C THR A 18 17.72 -8.12 -2.30
N GLU A 19 16.75 -7.43 -1.74
CA GLU A 19 16.65 -7.19 -0.31
C GLU A 19 15.66 -8.19 0.28
N ALA A 20 16.02 -8.79 1.43
CA ALA A 20 15.11 -9.69 2.12
C ALA A 20 13.85 -8.93 2.56
N PRO A 21 12.65 -9.50 2.35
CA PRO A 21 11.41 -8.84 2.75
C PRO A 21 11.36 -8.67 4.28
N PRO A 22 10.84 -7.53 4.75
CA PRO A 22 10.59 -7.29 6.17
C PRO A 22 9.75 -8.39 6.81
N ARG A 23 10.11 -8.76 8.05
CA ARG A 23 9.42 -9.84 8.77
C ARG A 23 7.95 -9.50 9.07
N GLU A 24 7.64 -8.24 9.18
CA GLU A 24 6.30 -7.69 9.42
C GLU A 24 5.29 -8.14 8.36
N PHE A 25 5.71 -8.35 7.11
CA PHE A 25 4.81 -8.79 6.05
C PHE A 25 4.24 -10.19 6.28
N LYS A 26 4.91 -11.03 7.10
CA LYS A 26 4.37 -12.33 7.49
C LYS A 26 3.09 -12.22 8.33
N THR A 27 2.98 -11.15 9.11
CA THR A 27 1.80 -10.88 9.94
C THR A 27 0.78 -10.00 9.25
N TRP A 28 1.20 -9.21 8.25
CA TRP A 28 0.30 -8.32 7.51
C TRP A 28 -0.54 -9.05 6.47
N LEU A 29 -0.03 -10.18 5.95
CA LEU A 29 -0.70 -10.94 4.90
C LEU A 29 -1.41 -12.16 5.49
N ARG A 30 -2.65 -12.40 5.02
CA ARG A 30 -3.48 -13.53 5.46
C ARG A 30 -2.80 -14.88 5.21
N GLU A 31 -2.15 -15.03 4.08
CA GLU A 31 -1.45 -16.23 3.65
C GLU A 31 -0.10 -15.80 3.04
N SER A 32 0.82 -15.35 3.90
CA SER A 32 2.07 -14.73 3.43
C SER A 32 2.87 -15.61 2.48
N GLU A 33 2.82 -16.93 2.65
CA GLU A 33 3.54 -17.91 1.82
C GLU A 33 2.92 -18.03 0.39
N ALA A 34 1.67 -17.61 0.21
CA ALA A 34 1.04 -17.58 -1.10
C ALA A 34 1.52 -16.43 -1.99
N PHE A 35 2.37 -15.54 -1.45
CA PHE A 35 2.84 -14.34 -2.16
C PHE A 35 4.35 -14.31 -2.35
N ALA A 36 4.78 -14.00 -3.57
CA ALA A 36 6.14 -13.57 -3.89
C ALA A 36 6.27 -12.07 -3.60
N LEU A 37 7.19 -11.71 -2.68
CA LEU A 37 7.40 -10.33 -2.25
C LEU A 37 8.56 -9.71 -3.01
N ARG A 38 8.39 -8.48 -3.50
CA ARG A 38 9.39 -7.76 -4.29
C ARG A 38 9.52 -6.30 -3.84
N LEU A 39 10.76 -5.82 -3.77
CA LEU A 39 11.03 -4.40 -3.62
C LEU A 39 11.10 -3.76 -5.01
N LEU A 40 10.22 -2.82 -5.29
CA LEU A 40 10.21 -2.07 -6.53
C LEU A 40 11.28 -0.97 -6.52
N SER A 41 11.64 -0.48 -7.69
CA SER A 41 12.69 0.55 -7.86
C SER A 41 12.35 1.90 -7.20
N ASP A 42 11.09 2.14 -6.89
CA ASP A 42 10.59 3.32 -6.20
C ASP A 42 10.53 3.19 -4.67
N GLY A 43 11.04 2.08 -4.12
CA GLY A 43 11.08 1.83 -2.67
C GLY A 43 9.80 1.22 -2.10
N ARG A 44 8.83 0.85 -2.95
CA ARG A 44 7.60 0.19 -2.52
C ARG A 44 7.77 -1.33 -2.51
N TRP A 45 7.24 -1.96 -1.48
CA TRP A 45 7.09 -3.40 -1.43
C TRP A 45 5.80 -3.83 -2.09
N ASN A 46 5.88 -4.86 -2.90
CA ASN A 46 4.76 -5.40 -3.66
C ASN A 46 4.65 -6.90 -3.45
N ALA A 47 3.43 -7.40 -3.32
CA ALA A 47 3.09 -8.82 -3.21
C ALA A 47 2.36 -9.27 -4.47
N VAL A 48 2.87 -10.30 -5.13
CA VAL A 48 2.22 -10.96 -6.27
C VAL A 48 1.93 -12.40 -5.87
N PRO A 49 0.75 -12.97 -6.18
CA PRO A 49 0.52 -14.38 -5.94
C PRO A 49 1.64 -15.25 -6.53
N SER A 50 2.21 -16.14 -5.73
CA SER A 50 3.39 -16.95 -6.11
C SER A 50 3.14 -17.74 -7.39
N ALA A 51 1.92 -18.25 -7.59
CA ALA A 51 1.51 -18.96 -8.79
C ALA A 51 1.64 -18.13 -10.09
N HIS A 52 1.66 -16.80 -9.97
CA HIS A 52 1.72 -15.88 -11.12
C HIS A 52 3.01 -15.05 -11.17
N ALA A 53 3.93 -15.23 -10.22
CA ALA A 53 5.13 -14.41 -10.11
C ALA A 53 5.99 -14.44 -11.36
N ASP A 54 6.29 -15.63 -11.89
CA ASP A 54 7.10 -15.83 -13.11
C ASP A 54 6.41 -15.25 -14.36
N PHE A 55 5.09 -15.38 -14.45
CA PHE A 55 4.34 -14.80 -15.56
C PHE A 55 4.41 -13.28 -15.53
N VAL A 56 4.18 -12.67 -14.36
CA VAL A 56 4.27 -11.21 -14.18
C VAL A 56 5.68 -10.70 -14.47
N GLU A 57 6.72 -11.44 -14.10
CA GLU A 57 8.10 -11.06 -14.37
C GLU A 57 8.41 -11.09 -15.88
N ARG A 58 8.00 -12.16 -16.57
CA ARG A 58 8.13 -12.23 -18.03
C ARG A 58 7.37 -11.13 -18.75
N LEU A 59 6.15 -10.83 -18.29
CA LEU A 59 5.33 -9.78 -18.86
C LEU A 59 5.97 -8.39 -18.64
N ALA A 60 6.54 -8.13 -17.46
CA ALA A 60 7.28 -6.90 -17.15
C ALA A 60 8.54 -6.72 -18.02
N GLY A 61 9.10 -7.82 -18.56
CA GLY A 61 10.22 -7.78 -19.49
C GLY A 61 9.86 -7.30 -20.90
N VAL A 62 8.61 -7.44 -21.31
CA VAL A 62 8.13 -7.13 -22.68
C VAL A 62 7.11 -5.99 -22.72
N ALA A 63 6.42 -5.72 -21.60
CA ALA A 63 5.39 -4.70 -21.49
C ALA A 63 5.60 -3.80 -20.28
N ARG A 64 5.05 -2.56 -20.33
CA ARG A 64 4.99 -1.68 -19.17
C ARG A 64 3.79 -2.05 -18.32
N LEU A 65 4.04 -2.68 -17.19
CA LEU A 65 2.99 -2.93 -16.20
C LEU A 65 2.74 -1.66 -15.38
N LEU A 66 1.50 -1.21 -15.34
CA LEU A 66 1.07 -0.08 -14.50
C LEU A 66 0.85 -0.52 -13.06
N VAL A 67 0.21 -1.68 -12.88
CA VAL A 67 -0.05 -2.30 -11.59
C VAL A 67 0.16 -3.82 -11.72
N SER A 68 0.77 -4.43 -10.71
CA SER A 68 0.88 -5.89 -10.63
C SER A 68 0.85 -6.30 -9.16
N GLY A 69 -0.15 -7.11 -8.77
CA GLY A 69 -0.34 -7.52 -7.38
C GLY A 69 -0.74 -6.39 -6.44
N VAL A 70 -0.39 -6.51 -5.16
CA VAL A 70 -0.77 -5.57 -4.10
C VAL A 70 0.46 -4.83 -3.58
N THR A 71 0.44 -3.51 -3.59
CA THR A 71 1.46 -2.71 -2.91
C THR A 71 1.22 -2.77 -1.41
N LEU A 72 2.20 -3.30 -0.65
CA LEU A 72 2.10 -3.53 0.78
C LEU A 72 2.47 -2.28 1.58
N ALA A 73 3.60 -1.70 1.28
CA ALA A 73 4.16 -0.57 2.01
C ALA A 73 5.15 0.24 1.17
N GLU A 74 5.32 1.48 1.56
CA GLU A 74 6.42 2.34 1.15
C GLU A 74 7.46 2.40 2.26
N ARG A 75 8.75 2.26 1.92
CA ARG A 75 9.83 2.45 2.87
C ARG A 75 10.26 3.91 2.93
N LYS A 76 10.23 4.50 4.12
CA LYS A 76 10.82 5.83 4.40
C LYS A 76 11.84 5.71 5.54
N GLY A 77 13.12 5.72 5.17
CA GLY A 77 14.21 5.42 6.11
C GLY A 77 14.06 4.00 6.68
N GLN A 78 13.93 3.89 8.00
CA GLN A 78 13.73 2.61 8.70
C GLN A 78 12.25 2.24 8.88
N LYS A 79 11.31 3.12 8.48
CA LYS A 79 9.88 2.89 8.69
C LYS A 79 9.23 2.30 7.45
N LEU A 80 8.33 1.35 7.68
CA LEU A 80 7.38 0.85 6.68
C LEU A 80 6.05 1.57 6.87
N ILE A 81 5.61 2.28 5.85
CA ILE A 81 4.31 2.95 5.84
C ILE A 81 3.36 2.07 5.04
N PRO A 82 2.30 1.50 5.64
CA PRO A 82 1.38 0.64 4.92
C PRO A 82 0.68 1.41 3.81
N HIS A 83 0.59 0.79 2.64
CA HIS A 83 0.01 1.40 1.46
C HIS A 83 -1.52 1.19 1.43
N THR A 84 -2.25 2.15 0.87
CA THR A 84 -3.72 2.08 0.76
C THR A 84 -4.19 0.84 0.00
N ALA A 85 -3.43 0.37 -1.01
CA ALA A 85 -3.75 -0.85 -1.73
C ALA A 85 -3.81 -2.08 -0.82
N LEU A 86 -2.97 -2.15 0.24
CA LEU A 86 -3.06 -3.22 1.23
C LEU A 86 -4.34 -3.11 2.06
N ALA A 87 -4.70 -1.89 2.52
CA ALA A 87 -5.94 -1.68 3.29
C ALA A 87 -7.18 -2.17 2.54
N LEU A 88 -7.23 -1.93 1.23
CA LEU A 88 -8.37 -2.27 0.35
C LEU A 88 -8.28 -3.68 -0.26
N SER A 89 -7.27 -4.47 0.13
CA SER A 89 -7.01 -5.79 -0.41
C SER A 89 -7.56 -6.89 0.49
N THR A 90 -8.06 -7.95 -0.10
CA THR A 90 -8.41 -9.20 0.60
C THR A 90 -7.18 -9.96 1.13
N ALA A 91 -5.97 -9.57 0.70
CA ALA A 91 -4.72 -10.13 1.18
C ALA A 91 -4.34 -9.66 2.60
N LEU A 92 -4.92 -8.55 3.09
CA LEU A 92 -4.67 -8.06 4.45
C LEU A 92 -5.21 -9.07 5.47
N ALA A 93 -4.36 -9.46 6.43
CA ALA A 93 -4.78 -10.30 7.54
C ALA A 93 -5.69 -9.50 8.50
N PRO A 94 -6.83 -10.05 8.93
CA PRO A 94 -7.82 -9.31 9.75
C PRO A 94 -7.23 -8.70 11.03
N GLU A 95 -6.32 -9.43 11.68
CA GLU A 95 -5.72 -9.05 12.97
C GLU A 95 -4.37 -8.34 12.83
N ALA A 96 -3.96 -7.99 11.60
CA ALA A 96 -2.65 -7.41 11.34
C ALA A 96 -2.46 -6.01 11.95
N PHE A 97 -3.55 -5.27 12.06
CA PHE A 97 -3.57 -3.89 12.57
C PHE A 97 -4.79 -3.64 13.44
N PRO A 98 -4.66 -2.73 14.43
CA PRO A 98 -5.83 -2.20 15.11
C PRO A 98 -6.80 -1.58 14.11
N THR A 99 -8.09 -1.71 14.37
CA THR A 99 -9.16 -1.13 13.54
C THR A 99 -9.93 -0.08 14.32
N VAL A 100 -10.45 0.91 13.61
CA VAL A 100 -11.39 1.89 14.15
C VAL A 100 -12.58 2.01 13.23
N ALA A 101 -13.78 1.78 13.76
CA ALA A 101 -15.03 1.98 13.04
C ALA A 101 -15.40 3.47 13.07
N LEU A 102 -15.56 4.06 11.90
CA LEU A 102 -15.93 5.45 11.73
C LEU A 102 -17.44 5.60 11.56
N SER A 103 -18.03 6.63 12.16
CA SER A 103 -19.38 7.09 11.81
C SER A 103 -19.42 7.65 10.38
N ALA A 104 -20.60 7.83 9.81
CA ALA A 104 -20.75 8.42 8.47
C ALA A 104 -20.12 9.83 8.36
N ALA A 105 -20.18 10.63 9.43
CA ALA A 105 -19.56 11.95 9.48
C ALA A 105 -18.02 11.85 9.47
N GLU A 106 -17.46 10.98 10.31
CA GLU A 106 -16.00 10.74 10.37
C GLU A 106 -15.46 10.11 9.08
N ALA A 107 -16.22 9.21 8.44
CA ALA A 107 -15.83 8.64 7.16
C ALA A 107 -15.74 9.72 6.07
N ARG A 108 -16.68 10.70 6.06
CA ARG A 108 -16.57 11.86 5.16
C ARG A 108 -15.33 12.72 5.46
N CYS A 109 -15.03 12.99 6.73
CA CYS A 109 -13.79 13.68 7.14
C CYS A 109 -12.56 12.91 6.70
N PHE A 110 -12.56 11.57 6.85
CA PHE A 110 -11.49 10.71 6.38
C PHE A 110 -11.29 10.83 4.87
N LEU A 111 -12.35 10.72 4.06
CA LEU A 111 -12.28 10.84 2.60
C LEU A 111 -11.89 12.26 2.14
N ARG A 112 -12.16 13.28 2.93
CA ARG A 112 -11.69 14.66 2.71
C ARG A 112 -10.25 14.89 3.17
N ARG A 113 -9.58 13.89 3.75
CA ARG A 113 -8.24 13.98 4.34
C ARG A 113 -8.13 15.02 5.47
N GLU A 114 -9.18 15.20 6.20
CA GLU A 114 -9.19 16.09 7.36
C GLU A 114 -8.44 15.44 8.52
N ALA A 115 -7.93 16.27 9.43
CA ALA A 115 -7.33 15.81 10.67
C ALA A 115 -8.41 15.17 11.55
N MET A 116 -8.03 14.08 12.21
CA MET A 116 -8.94 13.33 13.09
C MET A 116 -8.31 13.13 14.46
N VAL A 117 -9.16 13.01 15.46
CA VAL A 117 -8.77 12.56 16.80
C VAL A 117 -9.45 11.22 17.01
N LEU A 118 -8.67 10.21 17.40
CA LEU A 118 -9.20 8.88 17.68
C LEU A 118 -9.51 8.73 19.18
N PRO A 119 -10.40 7.79 19.55
CA PRO A 119 -10.62 7.41 20.94
C PRO A 119 -9.32 7.06 21.67
N ALA A 120 -9.25 7.32 22.96
CA ALA A 120 -8.02 7.17 23.74
C ALA A 120 -7.55 5.71 23.89
N ASP A 121 -8.46 4.77 23.73
CA ASP A 121 -8.23 3.32 23.75
C ASP A 121 -7.64 2.77 22.44
N VAL A 122 -7.67 3.56 21.36
CA VAL A 122 -7.07 3.15 20.07
C VAL A 122 -5.55 3.25 20.17
N PRO A 123 -4.79 2.16 19.91
CA PRO A 123 -3.35 2.16 20.01
C PRO A 123 -2.67 3.18 19.08
N ARG A 124 -1.49 3.68 19.51
CA ARG A 124 -0.65 4.53 18.65
C ARG A 124 -0.07 3.70 17.49
N GLY A 125 0.18 4.37 16.36
CA GLY A 125 0.71 3.75 15.15
C GLY A 125 -0.32 3.67 14.03
N TYR A 126 -0.12 2.71 13.13
CA TYR A 126 -1.03 2.54 11.99
C TYR A 126 -2.31 1.82 12.42
N VAL A 127 -3.44 2.40 12.05
CA VAL A 127 -4.79 1.93 12.36
C VAL A 127 -5.58 1.85 11.07
N LEU A 128 -6.32 0.77 10.87
CA LEU A 128 -7.22 0.60 9.74
C LEU A 128 -8.55 1.31 10.05
N ALA A 129 -8.86 2.34 9.30
CA ALA A 129 -10.16 3.00 9.35
C ALA A 129 -11.18 2.19 8.56
N THR A 130 -12.34 1.91 9.16
CA THR A 130 -13.44 1.18 8.55
C THR A 130 -14.74 1.96 8.64
N PHE A 131 -15.64 1.76 7.68
CA PHE A 131 -17.01 2.25 7.71
C PHE A 131 -17.96 1.11 7.31
N GLU A 132 -18.95 0.83 8.12
CA GLU A 132 -19.90 -0.29 7.93
C GLU A 132 -19.17 -1.64 7.68
N GLY A 133 -18.06 -1.86 8.40
CA GLY A 133 -17.23 -3.04 8.28
C GLY A 133 -16.31 -3.08 7.06
N LEU A 134 -16.38 -2.09 6.17
CA LEU A 134 -15.52 -2.00 4.98
C LEU A 134 -14.30 -1.13 5.25
N PRO A 135 -13.09 -1.55 4.85
CA PRO A 135 -11.89 -0.76 5.02
C PRO A 135 -11.90 0.47 4.10
N LEU A 136 -11.53 1.63 4.66
CA LEU A 136 -11.37 2.88 3.92
C LEU A 136 -9.89 3.20 3.65
N GLY A 137 -9.00 2.82 4.56
CA GLY A 137 -7.56 3.10 4.46
C GLY A 137 -6.90 3.27 5.82
N TRP A 138 -5.77 3.96 5.86
CA TRP A 138 -4.90 4.05 7.01
C TRP A 138 -4.98 5.41 7.71
N LEU A 139 -4.99 5.36 9.03
CA LEU A 139 -4.67 6.47 9.93
C LEU A 139 -3.35 6.15 10.64
N ASN A 140 -2.52 7.16 10.89
CA ASN A 140 -1.38 7.04 11.80
C ASN A 140 -1.69 7.79 13.09
N ASN A 141 -2.08 7.04 14.12
CA ASN A 141 -2.44 7.58 15.43
C ASN A 141 -1.19 8.04 16.20
N LEU A 142 -1.09 9.32 16.49
CA LEU A 142 -0.03 9.93 17.30
C LEU A 142 -0.45 10.12 18.78
N GLY A 143 -1.70 9.78 19.13
CA GLY A 143 -2.32 9.97 20.41
C GLY A 143 -3.14 11.25 20.47
N SER A 144 -2.54 12.41 20.34
CA SER A 144 -3.24 13.71 20.34
C SER A 144 -3.98 14.03 19.03
N ARG A 145 -3.58 13.38 17.95
CA ARG A 145 -4.17 13.47 16.60
C ARG A 145 -3.85 12.23 15.78
N ALA A 146 -4.61 11.97 14.75
CA ALA A 146 -4.31 10.96 13.74
C ALA A 146 -4.02 11.63 12.40
N ASN A 147 -2.90 11.26 11.78
CA ASN A 147 -2.58 11.67 10.42
C ASN A 147 -3.34 10.78 9.45
N ASN A 148 -4.08 11.38 8.56
CA ASN A 148 -4.85 10.70 7.53
C ASN A 148 -3.94 10.36 6.34
N LEU A 149 -3.78 9.07 6.04
CA LEU A 149 -2.94 8.57 4.95
C LEU A 149 -3.73 8.28 3.66
N TYR A 150 -4.99 8.71 3.59
CA TYR A 150 -5.78 8.57 2.36
C TYR A 150 -5.10 9.29 1.19
N PRO A 151 -5.03 8.70 -0.01
CA PRO A 151 -4.35 9.30 -1.15
C PRO A 151 -4.88 10.70 -1.47
N ALA A 152 -3.98 11.64 -1.73
CA ALA A 152 -4.34 13.03 -1.99
C ALA A 152 -5.16 13.18 -3.27
N GLU A 153 -4.85 12.37 -4.27
CA GLU A 153 -5.51 12.31 -5.57
C GLU A 153 -6.95 11.76 -5.50
N TRP A 154 -7.27 11.00 -4.43
CA TRP A 154 -8.61 10.43 -4.20
C TRP A 154 -9.46 11.29 -3.27
N ARG A 155 -8.91 12.40 -2.78
CA ARG A 155 -9.59 13.29 -1.84
C ARG A 155 -10.96 13.71 -2.36
N LEU A 156 -11.98 13.49 -1.54
CA LEU A 156 -13.33 13.96 -1.81
C LEU A 156 -13.36 15.50 -1.77
N ARG A 157 -13.82 16.14 -2.86
CA ARG A 157 -13.86 17.61 -3.03
C ARG A 157 -15.27 18.18 -2.99
N LEU A 158 -16.28 17.33 -2.71
CA LEU A 158 -17.66 17.81 -2.64
C LEU A 158 -17.78 18.77 -1.45
N THR A 159 -18.18 20.00 -1.74
CA THR A 159 -18.68 20.95 -0.74
C THR A 159 -20.13 20.55 -0.49
N GLU A 160 -20.53 20.46 0.77
CA GLU A 160 -21.95 20.34 1.09
C GLU A 160 -22.65 21.60 0.57
N ALA A 161 -23.70 21.42 -0.22
CA ALA A 161 -24.58 22.51 -0.65
C ALA A 161 -25.49 22.92 0.52
#